data_f508e2debb5c8ff681c5cfbc8cccd038
#
_entry.id   f508e2debb5c8ff681c5cfbc8cccd038
#
_cell.length_a   1.000
_cell.length_b   1.000
_cell.length_c   1.000
_cell.angle_alpha   90.00
_cell.angle_beta   90.00
_cell.angle_gamma   90.00
#
_symmetry.space_group_name_H-M   'P 1'
#
loop_
_entity.id
_entity.type
_entity.pdbx_description
1 polymer ?
#
loop_
_entity_poly.entity_id
_entity_poly.type
_entity_poly.pdbx_seq_one_letter_code
_entity_poly.pdbx_strand_id
1 'polypeptide(L)'
;MTTTNKAIFLDRDGVLNDEIGDYVWKLDDFIVSPGVPESLARLKAAGYYLVVVTNQAGIAKKLYTAAEVHACHAKLQDACGHLLDALYFSDAHPSVSDSILRKPDSGMFEKAVARFNLDPAQCWIVGDRYRDMEAGANIGVRGIMVGETEAVDFTPRVADLRAATNIILRA
;
A
#
# COMPACT_ATOMS: atom_id res chain seq x y z
N MET A 1 -16.80 -24.37 -8.33
CA MET A 1 -15.71 -23.41 -8.61
C MET A 1 -15.66 -22.42 -7.45
N THR A 2 -14.56 -22.39 -6.71
CA THR A 2 -14.38 -21.40 -5.65
C THR A 2 -14.15 -20.03 -6.32
N THR A 3 -15.06 -19.11 -6.10
CA THR A 3 -14.90 -17.72 -6.55
C THR A 3 -13.70 -17.10 -5.86
N THR A 4 -12.71 -16.69 -6.62
CA THR A 4 -11.57 -15.93 -6.12
C THR A 4 -11.93 -14.45 -6.03
N ASN A 5 -11.33 -13.74 -5.09
CA ASN A 5 -11.53 -12.31 -4.88
C ASN A 5 -10.41 -11.51 -5.53
N LYS A 6 -10.61 -10.20 -5.64
CA LYS A 6 -9.62 -9.25 -6.16
C LYS A 6 -9.31 -8.15 -5.14
N ALA A 7 -8.10 -7.62 -5.17
CA ALA A 7 -7.65 -6.60 -4.22
C ALA A 7 -6.82 -5.51 -4.89
N ILE A 8 -6.81 -4.37 -4.24
CA ILE A 8 -5.82 -3.31 -4.45
C ILE A 8 -4.89 -3.30 -3.24
N PHE A 9 -3.64 -3.60 -3.48
CA PHE A 9 -2.57 -3.38 -2.51
C PHE A 9 -2.14 -1.92 -2.59
N LEU A 10 -1.96 -1.28 -1.46
CA LEU A 10 -1.69 0.14 -1.37
C LEU A 10 -0.49 0.36 -0.47
N ASP A 11 0.57 0.99 -0.97
CA ASP A 11 1.56 1.55 -0.06
C ASP A 11 0.92 2.68 0.74
N ARG A 12 1.50 3.01 1.88
CA ARG A 12 0.99 4.05 2.76
C ARG A 12 1.60 5.41 2.42
N ASP A 13 2.87 5.57 2.72
CA ASP A 13 3.59 6.84 2.55
C ASP A 13 3.81 7.14 1.07
N GLY A 14 3.42 8.32 0.61
CA GLY A 14 3.47 8.72 -0.80
C GLY A 14 2.32 8.23 -1.67
N VAL A 15 1.37 7.45 -1.12
CA VAL A 15 0.16 6.97 -1.82
C VAL A 15 -1.11 7.38 -1.09
N LEU A 16 -1.24 7.00 0.17
CA LEU A 16 -2.41 7.26 1.02
C LEU A 16 -2.24 8.51 1.87
N ASN A 17 -1.02 8.83 2.25
CA ASN A 17 -0.65 10.06 2.94
C ASN A 17 0.55 10.72 2.26
N ASP A 18 0.70 12.01 2.53
CA ASP A 18 1.76 12.81 1.94
C ASP A 18 3.14 12.31 2.38
N GLU A 19 4.08 12.25 1.42
CA GLU A 19 5.49 11.97 1.65
C GLU A 19 6.16 13.27 2.12
N ILE A 20 6.90 13.19 3.24
CA ILE A 20 7.58 14.36 3.84
C ILE A 20 9.11 14.27 3.76
N GLY A 21 9.65 13.24 3.10
CA GLY A 21 11.10 13.00 3.01
C GLY A 21 11.70 12.40 4.29
N ASP A 22 10.86 12.01 5.26
CA ASP A 22 11.23 11.38 6.53
C ASP A 22 10.13 10.38 6.95
N TYR A 23 10.35 9.65 8.04
CA TYR A 23 9.34 8.72 8.57
C TYR A 23 8.09 9.46 9.07
N VAL A 24 6.92 9.06 8.58
CA VAL A 24 5.62 9.57 9.02
C VAL A 24 5.04 8.66 10.10
N TRP A 25 5.14 9.07 11.34
CA TRP A 25 4.65 8.32 12.49
C TRP A 25 3.89 9.16 13.53
N LYS A 26 4.09 10.49 13.51
CA LYS A 26 3.33 11.41 14.35
C LYS A 26 2.00 11.71 13.68
N LEU A 27 0.93 11.75 14.46
CA LEU A 27 -0.41 12.06 13.95
C LEU A 27 -0.50 13.46 13.29
N ASP A 28 0.25 14.43 13.81
CA ASP A 28 0.25 15.80 13.27
C ASP A 28 0.91 15.85 11.88
N ASP A 29 1.89 14.99 11.61
CA ASP A 29 2.59 14.91 10.32
C ASP A 29 1.86 13.99 9.33
N PHE A 30 0.88 13.20 9.80
CA PHE A 30 0.13 12.25 8.98
C PHE A 30 -1.04 12.96 8.29
N ILE A 31 -0.82 13.39 7.06
CA ILE A 31 -1.82 14.08 6.23
C ILE A 31 -2.32 13.12 5.15
N VAL A 32 -3.60 12.80 5.17
CA VAL A 32 -4.23 11.99 4.11
C VAL A 32 -4.21 12.78 2.81
N SER A 33 -3.66 12.18 1.75
CA SER A 33 -3.50 12.88 0.47
C SER A 33 -4.84 13.18 -0.19
N PRO A 34 -4.96 14.30 -0.92
CA PRO A 34 -6.20 14.69 -1.58
C PRO A 34 -6.73 13.62 -2.53
N GLY A 35 -8.03 13.34 -2.47
CA GLY A 35 -8.71 12.38 -3.35
C GLY A 35 -8.55 10.91 -2.95
N VAL A 36 -7.85 10.62 -1.87
CA VAL A 36 -7.72 9.24 -1.34
C VAL A 36 -9.06 8.69 -0.87
N PRO A 37 -9.87 9.38 -0.04
CA PRO A 37 -11.15 8.83 0.41
C PRO A 37 -12.10 8.47 -0.75
N GLU A 38 -12.20 9.33 -1.75
CA GLU A 38 -13.06 9.13 -2.93
C GLU A 38 -12.55 7.97 -3.81
N SER A 39 -11.22 7.86 -3.95
CA SER A 39 -10.60 6.78 -4.71
C SER A 39 -10.85 5.41 -4.06
N LEU A 40 -10.66 5.32 -2.75
CA LEU A 40 -10.95 4.09 -1.98
C LEU A 40 -12.43 3.72 -2.06
N ALA A 41 -13.34 4.68 -1.96
CA ALA A 41 -14.78 4.43 -2.08
C ALA A 41 -15.14 3.85 -3.46
N ARG A 42 -14.57 4.38 -4.54
CA ARG A 42 -14.78 3.89 -5.92
C ARG A 42 -14.24 2.48 -6.11
N LEU A 43 -13.04 2.20 -5.62
CA LEU A 43 -12.42 0.86 -5.69
C LEU A 43 -13.23 -0.15 -4.86
N LYS A 44 -13.68 0.24 -3.68
CA LYS A 44 -14.54 -0.60 -2.84
C LYS A 44 -15.87 -0.92 -3.51
N ALA A 45 -16.53 0.07 -4.11
CA ALA A 45 -17.76 -0.10 -4.86
C ALA A 45 -17.59 -1.03 -6.09
N ALA A 46 -16.39 -1.09 -6.66
CA ALA A 46 -16.04 -2.01 -7.75
C ALA A 46 -15.69 -3.43 -7.25
N GLY A 47 -15.84 -3.71 -5.96
CA GLY A 47 -15.69 -5.04 -5.36
C GLY A 47 -14.25 -5.44 -5.02
N TYR A 48 -13.32 -4.48 -4.93
CA TYR A 48 -11.95 -4.77 -4.49
C TYR A 48 -11.85 -4.81 -2.97
N TYR A 49 -11.06 -5.76 -2.44
CA TYR A 49 -10.47 -5.61 -1.13
C TYR A 49 -9.40 -4.53 -1.17
N LEU A 50 -9.29 -3.71 -0.12
CA LEU A 50 -8.32 -2.63 0.00
C LEU A 50 -7.33 -2.97 1.10
N VAL A 51 -6.09 -3.28 0.73
CA VAL A 51 -5.08 -3.83 1.63
C VAL A 51 -3.87 -2.91 1.67
N VAL A 52 -3.57 -2.35 2.83
CA VAL A 52 -2.36 -1.55 3.03
C VAL A 52 -1.16 -2.47 3.24
N VAL A 53 -0.09 -2.23 2.48
CA VAL A 53 1.19 -2.96 2.56
C VAL A 53 2.34 -1.97 2.62
N THR A 54 2.95 -1.78 3.79
CA THR A 54 3.91 -0.69 4.01
C THR A 54 5.18 -1.14 4.75
N ASN A 55 6.33 -0.63 4.32
CA ASN A 55 7.58 -0.78 5.06
C ASN A 55 7.67 0.32 6.13
N GLN A 56 7.82 -0.07 7.40
CA GLN A 56 7.90 0.82 8.56
C GLN A 56 9.24 0.62 9.29
N ALA A 57 10.32 0.84 8.58
CA ALA A 57 11.70 0.58 9.02
C ALA A 57 12.17 1.42 10.21
N GLY A 58 11.48 2.51 10.54
CA GLY A 58 11.76 3.32 11.72
C GLY A 58 11.56 2.56 13.04
N ILE A 59 10.75 1.48 13.03
CA ILE A 59 10.60 0.60 14.20
C ILE A 59 11.92 -0.10 14.51
N ALA A 60 12.57 -0.72 13.51
CA ALA A 60 13.88 -1.35 13.70
C ALA A 60 14.93 -0.34 14.18
N LYS A 61 14.82 0.92 13.76
CA LYS A 61 15.69 2.02 14.18
C LYS A 61 15.31 2.63 15.54
N LYS A 62 14.27 2.12 16.21
CA LYS A 62 13.74 2.61 17.49
C LYS A 62 13.30 4.08 17.48
N LEU A 63 12.83 4.57 16.33
CA LEU A 63 12.29 5.93 16.17
C LEU A 63 10.83 6.02 16.61
N TYR A 64 10.08 4.94 16.42
CA TYR A 64 8.68 4.77 16.82
C TYR A 64 8.37 3.28 16.96
N THR A 65 7.17 2.95 17.38
CA THR A 65 6.71 1.58 17.64
C THR A 65 5.54 1.19 16.73
N ALA A 66 5.11 -0.06 16.82
CA ALA A 66 3.89 -0.53 16.14
C ALA A 66 2.63 0.24 16.58
N ALA A 67 2.61 0.78 17.82
CA ALA A 67 1.48 1.55 18.31
C ALA A 67 1.25 2.83 17.49
N GLU A 68 2.32 3.55 17.14
CA GLU A 68 2.22 4.74 16.28
C GLU A 68 1.78 4.37 14.85
N VAL A 69 2.22 3.23 14.32
CA VAL A 69 1.76 2.74 13.01
C VAL A 69 0.25 2.49 13.03
N HIS A 70 -0.25 1.84 14.08
CA HIS A 70 -1.69 1.61 14.26
C HIS A 70 -2.48 2.90 14.49
N ALA A 71 -1.92 3.86 15.23
CA ALA A 71 -2.56 5.17 15.44
C ALA A 71 -2.72 5.95 14.12
N CYS A 72 -1.67 5.98 13.27
CA CYS A 72 -1.74 6.56 11.94
C CYS A 72 -2.77 5.84 11.06
N HIS A 73 -2.82 4.51 11.13
CA HIS A 73 -3.82 3.73 10.38
C HIS A 73 -5.25 4.01 10.87
N ALA A 74 -5.48 4.17 12.16
CA ALA A 74 -6.78 4.56 12.69
C ALA A 74 -7.23 5.93 12.17
N LYS A 75 -6.32 6.93 12.17
CA LYS A 75 -6.59 8.25 11.57
C LYS A 75 -6.93 8.15 10.08
N LEU A 76 -6.22 7.31 9.33
CA LEU A 76 -6.50 7.03 7.92
C LEU A 76 -7.89 6.40 7.73
N GLN A 77 -8.22 5.38 8.52
CA GLN A 77 -9.53 4.71 8.50
C GLN A 77 -10.66 5.69 8.78
N ASP A 78 -10.52 6.54 9.80
CA ASP A 78 -11.51 7.57 10.14
C ASP A 78 -11.72 8.54 8.97
N ALA A 79 -10.65 9.00 8.33
CA ALA A 79 -10.72 9.89 7.18
C ALA A 79 -11.33 9.23 5.93
N CYS A 80 -11.22 7.91 5.80
CA CYS A 80 -11.65 7.13 4.63
C CYS A 80 -12.92 6.30 4.87
N GLY A 81 -13.69 6.56 5.92
CA GLY A 81 -14.94 5.85 6.21
C GLY A 81 -14.77 4.36 6.52
N HIS A 82 -13.64 3.98 7.09
CA HIS A 82 -13.30 2.60 7.46
C HIS A 82 -13.32 1.59 6.29
N LEU A 83 -12.92 2.03 5.10
CA LEU A 83 -12.98 1.21 3.88
C LEU A 83 -11.82 0.24 3.72
N LEU A 84 -10.71 0.41 4.44
CA LEU A 84 -9.54 -0.45 4.34
C LEU A 84 -9.79 -1.78 5.08
N ASP A 85 -9.54 -2.89 4.39
CA ASP A 85 -9.85 -4.24 4.90
C ASP A 85 -8.72 -4.83 5.74
N ALA A 86 -7.47 -4.44 5.49
CA ALA A 86 -6.31 -4.91 6.25
C ALA A 86 -5.13 -3.95 6.17
N LEU A 87 -4.29 -4.03 7.20
CA LEU A 87 -2.97 -3.43 7.27
C LEU A 87 -1.93 -4.53 7.50
N TYR A 88 -0.94 -4.59 6.61
CA TYR A 88 0.29 -5.34 6.82
C TYR A 88 1.47 -4.37 6.77
N PHE A 89 2.37 -4.47 7.72
CA PHE A 89 3.60 -3.69 7.70
C PHE A 89 4.81 -4.53 8.10
N SER A 90 5.96 -4.16 7.55
CA SER A 90 7.26 -4.70 7.95
C SER A 90 7.97 -3.69 8.84
N ASP A 91 8.38 -4.13 10.01
CA ASP A 91 9.20 -3.38 10.96
C ASP A 91 10.70 -3.53 10.71
N ALA A 92 11.10 -4.37 9.75
CA ALA A 92 12.49 -4.69 9.46
C ALA A 92 13.22 -3.58 8.70
N HIS A 93 14.52 -3.45 8.98
CA HIS A 93 15.47 -2.67 8.20
C HIS A 93 16.70 -3.52 7.90
N PRO A 94 17.27 -3.52 6.67
CA PRO A 94 18.38 -4.40 6.30
C PRO A 94 19.62 -4.26 7.17
N SER A 95 19.84 -3.09 7.79
CA SER A 95 20.94 -2.88 8.72
C SER A 95 20.76 -3.55 10.10
N VAL A 96 19.55 -4.07 10.39
CA VAL A 96 19.21 -4.67 11.70
C VAL A 96 18.80 -6.12 11.53
N SER A 97 17.92 -6.42 10.56
CA SER A 97 17.41 -7.77 10.34
C SER A 97 16.82 -7.89 8.93
N ASP A 98 16.86 -9.10 8.38
CA ASP A 98 16.14 -9.46 7.17
C ASP A 98 14.72 -9.93 7.52
N SER A 99 13.78 -9.67 6.61
CA SER A 99 12.41 -10.13 6.76
C SER A 99 11.74 -10.30 5.39
N ILE A 100 11.15 -11.46 5.17
CA ILE A 100 10.35 -11.76 3.98
C ILE A 100 9.09 -10.88 3.88
N LEU A 101 8.73 -10.19 4.96
CA LEU A 101 7.62 -9.23 4.95
C LEU A 101 8.02 -7.87 4.37
N ARG A 102 9.34 -7.57 4.29
CA ARG A 102 9.80 -6.29 3.80
C ARG A 102 9.83 -6.25 2.27
N LYS A 103 9.10 -5.31 1.66
CA LYS A 103 9.22 -5.05 0.21
C LYS A 103 10.67 -4.72 -0.16
N PRO A 104 11.27 -5.31 -1.21
CA PRO A 104 10.62 -5.97 -2.35
C PRO A 104 10.21 -7.44 -2.17
N ASP A 105 10.39 -8.05 -1.01
CA ASP A 105 9.83 -9.38 -0.77
C ASP A 105 8.30 -9.36 -0.70
N SER A 106 7.68 -10.50 -1.03
CA SER A 106 6.23 -10.60 -1.24
C SER A 106 5.41 -11.05 -0.04
N GLY A 107 6.04 -11.31 1.11
CA GLY A 107 5.38 -11.95 2.24
C GLY A 107 4.12 -11.25 2.77
N MET A 108 4.04 -9.91 2.74
CA MET A 108 2.82 -9.19 3.12
C MET A 108 1.68 -9.45 2.14
N PHE A 109 1.99 -9.53 0.85
CA PHE A 109 1.04 -9.82 -0.22
C PHE A 109 0.52 -11.24 -0.12
N GLU A 110 1.41 -12.22 0.09
CA GLU A 110 1.05 -13.64 0.22
C GLU A 110 0.12 -13.89 1.41
N LYS A 111 0.36 -13.20 2.54
CA LYS A 111 -0.56 -13.23 3.68
C LYS A 111 -1.97 -12.75 3.31
N ALA A 112 -2.08 -11.67 2.56
CA ALA A 112 -3.36 -11.15 2.13
C ALA A 112 -4.03 -12.08 1.10
N VAL A 113 -3.27 -12.61 0.14
CA VAL A 113 -3.75 -13.60 -0.85
C VAL A 113 -4.38 -14.79 -0.13
N ALA A 114 -3.69 -15.36 0.84
CA ALA A 114 -4.21 -16.49 1.62
C ALA A 114 -5.44 -16.11 2.45
N ARG A 115 -5.41 -14.95 3.12
CA ARG A 115 -6.50 -14.51 4.03
C ARG A 115 -7.80 -14.23 3.28
N PHE A 116 -7.73 -13.56 2.13
CA PHE A 116 -8.89 -13.09 1.39
C PHE A 116 -9.22 -13.96 0.17
N ASN A 117 -8.53 -15.08 -0.03
CA ASN A 117 -8.68 -15.96 -1.21
C ASN A 117 -8.58 -15.15 -2.51
N LEU A 118 -7.49 -14.39 -2.67
CA LEU A 118 -7.30 -13.51 -3.82
C LEU A 118 -6.76 -14.27 -5.02
N ASP A 119 -7.13 -13.78 -6.21
CA ASP A 119 -6.44 -14.12 -7.46
C ASP A 119 -5.45 -13.01 -7.79
N PRO A 120 -4.12 -13.25 -7.70
CA PRO A 120 -3.11 -12.23 -7.98
C PRO A 120 -3.26 -11.58 -9.36
N ALA A 121 -3.68 -12.35 -10.37
CA ALA A 121 -3.88 -11.84 -11.74
C ALA A 121 -4.99 -10.78 -11.85
N GLN A 122 -5.92 -10.74 -10.88
CA GLN A 122 -6.98 -9.75 -10.79
C GLN A 122 -6.67 -8.62 -9.81
N CYS A 123 -5.49 -8.67 -9.17
CA CYS A 123 -5.05 -7.68 -8.19
C CYS A 123 -4.16 -6.60 -8.80
N TRP A 124 -4.04 -5.48 -8.10
CA TRP A 124 -3.13 -4.39 -8.41
C TRP A 124 -2.34 -3.97 -7.18
N ILE A 125 -1.11 -3.48 -7.40
CA ILE A 125 -0.35 -2.71 -6.41
C ILE A 125 -0.24 -1.26 -6.87
N VAL A 126 -0.53 -0.32 -5.98
CA VAL A 126 -0.26 1.11 -6.17
C VAL A 126 0.80 1.51 -5.15
N GLY A 127 1.94 1.97 -5.63
CA GLY A 127 3.09 2.35 -4.81
C GLY A 127 3.87 3.51 -5.44
N ASP A 128 4.71 4.15 -4.64
CA ASP A 128 5.55 5.28 -5.08
C ASP A 128 7.02 4.88 -5.31
N ARG A 129 7.37 3.62 -5.00
CA ARG A 129 8.73 3.08 -5.12
C ARG A 129 8.77 1.83 -5.99
N TYR A 130 9.89 1.61 -6.65
CA TYR A 130 10.10 0.44 -7.49
C TYR A 130 9.99 -0.87 -6.70
N ARG A 131 10.42 -0.90 -5.45
CA ARG A 131 10.28 -2.07 -4.56
C ARG A 131 8.83 -2.52 -4.36
N ASP A 132 7.85 -1.63 -4.51
CA ASP A 132 6.43 -1.96 -4.44
C ASP A 132 6.03 -2.78 -5.67
N MET A 133 6.51 -2.35 -6.83
CA MET A 133 6.29 -3.00 -8.11
C MET A 133 6.93 -4.39 -8.15
N GLU A 134 8.18 -4.51 -7.67
CA GLU A 134 8.87 -5.80 -7.57
C GLU A 134 8.13 -6.77 -6.66
N ALA A 135 7.70 -6.31 -5.47
CA ALA A 135 6.97 -7.16 -4.53
C ALA A 135 5.67 -7.72 -5.13
N GLY A 136 4.92 -6.89 -5.86
CA GLY A 136 3.73 -7.32 -6.59
C GLY A 136 4.05 -8.28 -7.74
N ALA A 137 5.04 -7.96 -8.55
CA ALA A 137 5.46 -8.77 -9.69
C ALA A 137 5.90 -10.18 -9.28
N ASN A 138 6.55 -10.32 -8.12
CA ASN A 138 6.99 -11.62 -7.58
C ASN A 138 5.84 -12.63 -7.38
N ILE A 139 4.60 -12.15 -7.29
CA ILE A 139 3.40 -13.01 -7.15
C ILE A 139 2.37 -12.80 -8.27
N GLY A 140 2.75 -12.12 -9.37
CA GLY A 140 1.88 -11.92 -10.52
C GLY A 140 0.84 -10.80 -10.37
N VAL A 141 1.02 -9.88 -9.42
CA VAL A 141 0.18 -8.68 -9.24
C VAL A 141 0.68 -7.55 -10.16
N ARG A 142 -0.25 -6.90 -10.86
CA ARG A 142 0.05 -5.76 -11.73
C ARG A 142 0.33 -4.50 -10.93
N GLY A 143 1.30 -3.68 -11.37
CA GLY A 143 1.70 -2.47 -10.67
C GLY A 143 1.30 -1.18 -11.36
N ILE A 144 0.99 -0.15 -10.58
CA ILE A 144 0.90 1.25 -11.01
C ILE A 144 1.77 2.08 -10.08
N MET A 145 2.73 2.79 -10.65
CA MET A 145 3.58 3.69 -9.89
C MET A 145 2.96 5.08 -9.82
N VAL A 146 3.02 5.73 -8.63
CA VAL A 146 2.49 7.08 -8.45
C VAL A 146 3.58 8.05 -8.07
N GLY A 147 3.40 9.33 -8.46
CA GLY A 147 4.33 10.40 -8.12
C GLY A 147 5.70 10.26 -8.77
N GLU A 148 6.63 11.07 -8.27
CA GLU A 148 8.02 11.16 -8.76
C GLU A 148 9.05 10.95 -7.64
N THR A 149 8.66 10.25 -6.57
CA THR A 149 9.51 10.00 -5.39
C THR A 149 10.80 9.27 -5.76
N GLU A 150 10.76 8.46 -6.79
CA GLU A 150 11.90 7.68 -7.26
C GLU A 150 12.07 7.85 -8.78
N ALA A 151 13.27 8.22 -9.21
CA ALA A 151 13.63 8.41 -10.61
C ALA A 151 13.93 7.06 -11.31
N VAL A 152 12.90 6.25 -11.48
CA VAL A 152 12.93 4.95 -12.15
C VAL A 152 11.95 4.96 -13.32
N ASP A 153 12.35 4.38 -14.45
CA ASP A 153 11.45 4.19 -15.59
C ASP A 153 10.50 3.02 -15.30
N PHE A 154 9.24 3.32 -15.12
CA PHE A 154 8.17 2.34 -14.88
C PHE A 154 6.86 2.79 -15.55
N THR A 155 6.17 1.85 -16.17
CA THR A 155 4.90 2.11 -16.86
C THR A 155 3.85 1.07 -16.43
N PRO A 156 2.61 1.47 -16.04
CA PRO A 156 2.13 2.85 -16.00
C PRO A 156 2.62 3.62 -14.74
N ARG A 157 2.94 4.89 -14.93
CA ARG A 157 3.20 5.86 -13.86
C ARG A 157 2.21 7.00 -13.98
N VAL A 158 1.62 7.41 -12.87
CA VAL A 158 0.61 8.47 -12.81
C VAL A 158 0.85 9.40 -11.63
N ALA A 159 0.13 10.52 -11.58
CA ALA A 159 0.38 11.54 -10.56
C ALA A 159 0.01 11.07 -9.14
N ASP A 160 -1.12 10.38 -8.98
CA ASP A 160 -1.70 10.08 -7.67
C ASP A 160 -2.62 8.84 -7.71
N LEU A 161 -3.18 8.48 -6.56
CA LEU A 161 -4.12 7.36 -6.42
C LEU A 161 -5.40 7.58 -7.25
N ARG A 162 -5.85 8.82 -7.44
CA ARG A 162 -7.04 9.11 -8.26
C ARG A 162 -6.81 8.72 -9.72
N ALA A 163 -5.67 9.07 -10.26
CA ALA A 163 -5.29 8.69 -11.63
C ALA A 163 -5.08 7.17 -11.75
N ALA A 164 -4.45 6.53 -10.76
CA ALA A 164 -4.33 5.08 -10.70
C ALA A 164 -5.69 4.38 -10.67
N THR A 165 -6.63 4.88 -9.85
CA THR A 165 -8.01 4.37 -9.77
C THR A 165 -8.71 4.42 -11.12
N ASN A 166 -8.52 5.49 -11.90
CA ASN A 166 -9.10 5.60 -13.23
C ASN A 166 -8.57 4.52 -14.20
N ILE A 167 -7.31 4.15 -14.11
CA ILE A 167 -6.73 3.05 -14.90
C ILE A 167 -7.35 1.71 -14.47
N ILE A 168 -7.33 1.43 -13.17
CA ILE A 168 -7.83 0.17 -12.60
C ILE A 168 -9.28 -0.10 -12.98
N LEU A 169 -10.13 0.92 -12.89
CA LEU A 169 -11.57 0.77 -13.15
C LEU A 169 -11.93 0.68 -14.65
N ARG A 170 -10.96 0.88 -15.56
CA ARG A 170 -11.12 0.71 -17.01
C ARG A 170 -10.52 -0.60 -17.52
N ALA A 171 -9.74 -1.29 -16.71
CA ALA A 171 -9.07 -2.54 -17.07
C ALA A 171 -9.96 -3.76 -16.84
#